data_3c8918b4d46b3176fe11a33cf450e4e1
#
_entry.id   3c8918b4d46b3176fe11a33cf450e4e1
#
_cell.length_a   1.000
_cell.length_b   1.000
_cell.length_c   1.000
_cell.angle_alpha   90.00
_cell.angle_beta   90.00
_cell.angle_gamma   90.00
#
_symmetry.space_group_name_H-M   'P 1'
#
loop_
_entity.id
_entity.type
_entity.pdbx_description
1 polymer ?
#
loop_
_entity_poly.entity_id
_entity_poly.type
_entity_poly.pdbx_seq_one_letter_code
_entity_poly.pdbx_strand_id
1 'polypeptide(L)'
;MIEGKTGFVSALLALALSAGCVGKGAPHPPEPPPMDKAEYLIGAGDMLTIRVWKNPDLSVQAPVRPDGKVSVPLLDDVQAEGLTALELKEVITRDLAEYVTNPDVTVIVEMIGSKHVYVLGEVIRSGPIPLAKDQRVLDALSAAGGFGPFADKKRVKVIRRAPEGEVEYRFNYDAYVAGKAPGTNLLLVPGDTIVVPD
;
A
#
# COMPACT_ATOMS: atom_id res chain seq x y z
N MET A 1 78.05 -10.68 -36.47
CA MET A 1 77.88 -11.94 -37.22
C MET A 1 76.46 -12.45 -36.89
N ILE A 2 75.64 -12.49 -37.92
CA ILE A 2 74.37 -13.22 -38.07
C ILE A 2 73.17 -12.75 -37.22
N GLU A 3 72.32 -11.89 -37.67
CA GLU A 3 71.05 -11.96 -38.43
C GLU A 3 70.06 -13.01 -37.91
N GLY A 4 68.91 -12.54 -37.59
CA GLY A 4 67.67 -13.36 -37.33
C GLY A 4 66.44 -12.48 -37.35
N LYS A 5 65.95 -12.20 -38.57
CA LYS A 5 64.61 -11.60 -38.79
C LYS A 5 63.53 -12.61 -38.45
N THR A 6 62.56 -12.23 -37.66
CA THR A 6 61.23 -12.89 -37.65
C THR A 6 60.08 -11.85 -37.58
N GLY A 7 59.31 -11.85 -38.66
CA GLY A 7 58.16 -10.95 -38.84
C GLY A 7 57.00 -11.26 -37.93
N PHE A 8 56.45 -10.18 -37.38
CA PHE A 8 55.19 -10.22 -36.62
C PHE A 8 54.02 -9.96 -37.57
N VAL A 9 53.26 -11.00 -37.83
CA VAL A 9 51.98 -10.90 -38.56
C VAL A 9 50.92 -10.40 -37.58
N SER A 10 50.49 -9.16 -37.81
CA SER A 10 49.42 -8.53 -37.03
C SER A 10 48.07 -9.08 -37.50
N ALA A 11 47.46 -9.95 -36.71
CA ALA A 11 46.10 -10.39 -36.92
C ALA A 11 45.13 -9.38 -36.22
N LEU A 12 44.49 -8.52 -37.02
CA LEU A 12 43.39 -7.66 -36.57
C LEU A 12 42.15 -8.54 -36.31
N LEU A 13 41.84 -8.74 -35.04
CA LEU A 13 40.59 -9.38 -34.59
C LEU A 13 39.52 -8.28 -34.48
N ALA A 14 38.63 -8.23 -35.47
CA ALA A 14 37.46 -7.34 -35.45
C ALA A 14 36.42 -7.85 -34.42
N LEU A 15 36.37 -7.20 -33.27
CA LEU A 15 35.37 -7.44 -32.25
C LEU A 15 34.04 -6.76 -32.63
N ALA A 16 33.10 -7.51 -33.19
CA ALA A 16 31.75 -7.02 -33.47
C ALA A 16 31.02 -6.78 -32.17
N LEU A 17 30.82 -5.52 -31.76
CA LEU A 17 29.89 -5.15 -30.69
C LEU A 17 28.45 -5.35 -31.18
N SER A 18 27.85 -6.45 -30.76
CA SER A 18 26.41 -6.62 -30.85
C SER A 18 25.74 -5.74 -29.77
N ALA A 19 25.26 -4.56 -30.16
CA ALA A 19 24.41 -3.73 -29.35
C ALA A 19 23.07 -4.45 -29.15
N GLY A 20 22.98 -5.24 -28.09
CA GLY A 20 21.70 -5.79 -27.61
C GLY A 20 20.80 -4.64 -27.17
N CYS A 21 19.70 -4.40 -27.89
CA CYS A 21 18.61 -3.55 -27.42
C CYS A 21 18.00 -4.21 -26.18
N VAL A 22 18.45 -3.81 -25.01
CA VAL A 22 17.74 -4.08 -23.75
C VAL A 22 16.47 -3.25 -23.81
N GLY A 23 15.35 -3.90 -24.10
CA GLY A 23 14.03 -3.29 -24.00
C GLY A 23 13.89 -2.70 -22.60
N LYS A 24 13.65 -1.38 -22.51
CA LYS A 24 13.29 -0.72 -21.27
C LYS A 24 11.96 -1.33 -20.81
N GLY A 25 12.02 -2.36 -19.96
CA GLY A 25 10.88 -2.80 -19.17
C GLY A 25 10.34 -1.58 -18.43
N ALA A 26 9.01 -1.48 -18.32
CA ALA A 26 8.39 -0.46 -17.48
C ALA A 26 9.08 -0.46 -16.09
N PRO A 27 9.33 0.71 -15.50
CA PRO A 27 10.02 0.78 -14.23
C PRO A 27 9.27 -0.08 -13.21
N HIS A 28 9.99 -1.03 -12.62
CA HIS A 28 9.49 -1.74 -11.46
C HIS A 28 9.56 -0.76 -10.28
N PRO A 29 8.44 -0.48 -9.58
CA PRO A 29 8.52 0.40 -8.42
C PRO A 29 9.48 -0.20 -7.41
N PRO A 30 10.23 0.63 -6.68
CA PRO A 30 10.92 0.15 -5.51
C PRO A 30 9.88 -0.52 -4.61
N GLU A 31 10.12 -1.75 -4.24
CA GLU A 31 9.27 -2.45 -3.28
C GLU A 31 9.25 -1.59 -2.01
N PRO A 32 8.07 -1.15 -1.52
CA PRO A 32 8.03 -0.42 -0.27
C PRO A 32 8.69 -1.29 0.79
N PRO A 33 9.43 -0.70 1.75
CA PRO A 33 10.10 -1.47 2.78
C PRO A 33 9.09 -2.39 3.46
N PRO A 34 9.47 -3.65 3.77
CA PRO A 34 8.57 -4.59 4.42
C PRO A 34 8.02 -3.93 5.69
N MET A 35 6.69 -3.93 5.81
CA MET A 35 5.96 -3.33 6.94
C MET A 35 6.12 -4.15 8.24
N ASP A 36 7.29 -4.77 8.45
CA ASP A 36 7.54 -5.73 9.54
C ASP A 36 7.45 -5.14 10.95
N LYS A 37 7.36 -3.80 11.09
CA LYS A 37 7.24 -3.13 12.40
C LYS A 37 6.47 -1.81 12.34
N ALA A 38 5.87 -1.43 11.23
CA ALA A 38 5.05 -0.23 11.22
C ALA A 38 3.78 -0.49 12.03
N GLU A 39 3.72 0.11 13.21
CA GLU A 39 2.49 0.15 14.00
C GLU A 39 1.38 0.79 13.17
N TYR A 40 0.15 0.31 13.36
CA TYR A 40 -0.99 0.86 12.66
C TYR A 40 -1.21 2.32 13.10
N LEU A 41 -1.15 3.25 12.15
CA LEU A 41 -1.54 4.63 12.37
C LEU A 41 -3.02 4.81 12.00
N ILE A 42 -3.76 5.36 12.94
CA ILE A 42 -5.17 5.71 12.79
C ILE A 42 -5.31 6.74 11.65
N GLY A 43 -6.35 6.61 10.85
CA GLY A 43 -6.64 7.52 9.75
C GLY A 43 -8.10 7.94 9.69
N ALA A 44 -8.38 8.97 8.91
CA ALA A 44 -9.75 9.47 8.72
C ALA A 44 -10.66 8.36 8.13
N GLY A 45 -11.83 8.17 8.72
CA GLY A 45 -12.77 7.10 8.37
C GLY A 45 -12.65 5.82 9.18
N ASP A 46 -11.63 5.68 10.05
CA ASP A 46 -11.54 4.56 10.97
C ASP A 46 -12.63 4.66 12.04
N MET A 47 -13.17 3.51 12.46
CA MET A 47 -14.10 3.43 13.58
C MET A 47 -13.35 3.06 14.85
N LEU A 48 -13.38 3.92 15.83
CA LEU A 48 -12.75 3.74 17.14
C LEU A 48 -13.76 3.43 18.21
N THR A 49 -13.44 2.52 19.12
CA THR A 49 -14.11 2.35 20.40
C THR A 49 -13.17 2.79 21.51
N ILE A 50 -13.53 3.85 22.20
CA ILE A 50 -12.82 4.40 23.35
C ILE A 50 -13.59 3.99 24.59
N ARG A 51 -12.98 3.20 25.47
CA ARG A 51 -13.59 2.73 26.72
C ARG A 51 -12.86 3.33 27.89
N VAL A 52 -13.61 3.90 28.82
CA VAL A 52 -13.09 4.42 30.09
C VAL A 52 -13.58 3.51 31.21
N TRP A 53 -12.66 2.84 31.87
CA TRP A 53 -12.98 1.87 32.92
C TRP A 53 -13.80 2.49 34.03
N LYS A 54 -14.89 1.81 34.45
CA LYS A 54 -15.88 2.28 35.45
C LYS A 54 -16.61 3.56 35.10
N ASN A 55 -16.43 4.12 33.91
CA ASN A 55 -17.12 5.33 33.45
C ASN A 55 -17.76 5.07 32.08
N PRO A 56 -18.88 4.32 32.00
CA PRO A 56 -19.50 4.01 30.71
C PRO A 56 -20.01 5.25 29.99
N ASP A 57 -20.42 6.30 30.72
CA ASP A 57 -20.90 7.58 30.16
C ASP A 57 -19.79 8.36 29.42
N LEU A 58 -18.51 8.05 29.69
CA LEU A 58 -17.37 8.63 29.01
C LEU A 58 -16.83 7.71 27.89
N SER A 59 -17.41 6.50 27.77
CA SER A 59 -17.04 5.57 26.72
C SER A 59 -17.84 5.87 25.47
N VAL A 60 -17.17 5.82 24.30
CA VAL A 60 -17.80 6.17 23.02
C VAL A 60 -17.28 5.30 21.91
N GLN A 61 -18.14 5.00 20.94
CA GLN A 61 -17.77 4.48 19.64
C GLN A 61 -18.01 5.60 18.61
N ALA A 62 -16.95 6.04 17.95
CA ALA A 62 -17.02 7.16 17.02
C ALA A 62 -16.05 6.97 15.85
N PRO A 63 -16.42 7.45 14.63
CA PRO A 63 -15.51 7.48 13.51
C PRO A 63 -14.49 8.61 13.67
N VAL A 64 -13.29 8.38 13.14
CA VAL A 64 -12.34 9.47 12.90
C VAL A 64 -12.87 10.32 11.74
N ARG A 65 -13.06 11.58 12.02
CA ARG A 65 -13.61 12.55 11.06
C ARG A 65 -12.61 12.89 9.95
N PRO A 66 -13.06 13.48 8.83
CA PRO A 66 -12.17 13.90 7.75
C PRO A 66 -11.09 14.93 8.14
N ASP A 67 -11.29 15.64 9.27
CA ASP A 67 -10.30 16.55 9.86
C ASP A 67 -9.27 15.83 10.76
N GLY A 68 -9.31 14.48 10.80
CA GLY A 68 -8.40 13.64 11.57
C GLY A 68 -8.71 13.55 13.07
N LYS A 69 -9.84 14.09 13.51
CA LYS A 69 -10.20 14.12 14.93
C LYS A 69 -11.30 13.13 15.27
N VAL A 70 -11.36 12.74 16.54
CA VAL A 70 -12.43 11.95 17.13
C VAL A 70 -13.07 12.74 18.27
N SER A 71 -14.40 12.71 18.37
CA SER A 71 -15.13 13.39 19.45
C SER A 71 -15.24 12.44 20.65
N VAL A 72 -14.76 12.92 21.80
CA VAL A 72 -14.74 12.16 23.07
C VAL A 72 -15.51 12.93 24.11
N PRO A 73 -16.41 12.31 24.91
CA PRO A 73 -17.13 12.98 25.97
C PRO A 73 -16.17 13.73 26.92
N LEU A 74 -16.52 14.96 27.30
CA LEU A 74 -15.77 15.91 28.11
C LEU A 74 -14.53 16.55 27.43
N LEU A 75 -13.94 15.92 26.41
CA LEU A 75 -12.74 16.42 25.73
C LEU A 75 -13.06 17.07 24.40
N ASP A 76 -14.32 16.94 23.92
CA ASP A 76 -14.75 17.38 22.61
C ASP A 76 -13.91 16.75 21.47
N ASP A 77 -13.02 17.50 20.83
CA ASP A 77 -12.26 17.11 19.66
C ASP A 77 -10.81 16.74 19.98
N VAL A 78 -10.48 15.46 19.88
CA VAL A 78 -9.13 14.92 20.10
C VAL A 78 -8.50 14.53 18.77
N GLN A 79 -7.25 14.93 18.51
CA GLN A 79 -6.50 14.50 17.33
C GLN A 79 -6.23 12.99 17.43
N ALA A 80 -6.68 12.24 16.39
CA ALA A 80 -6.50 10.78 16.31
C ALA A 80 -5.66 10.35 15.11
N GLU A 81 -5.85 11.02 13.96
CA GLU A 81 -5.10 10.70 12.75
C GLU A 81 -3.61 10.88 12.93
N GLY A 82 -2.85 9.89 12.46
CA GLY A 82 -1.38 9.84 12.56
C GLY A 82 -0.86 9.29 13.88
N LEU A 83 -1.73 9.00 14.85
CA LEU A 83 -1.37 8.36 16.10
C LEU A 83 -1.63 6.84 16.05
N THR A 84 -0.88 6.09 16.83
CA THR A 84 -1.22 4.71 17.18
C THR A 84 -2.35 4.67 18.20
N ALA A 85 -3.00 3.53 18.35
CA ALA A 85 -4.03 3.36 19.39
C ALA A 85 -3.47 3.58 20.80
N LEU A 86 -2.19 3.26 21.02
CA LEU A 86 -1.51 3.46 22.30
C LEU A 86 -1.25 4.94 22.57
N GLU A 87 -0.72 5.68 21.61
CA GLU A 87 -0.48 7.12 21.73
C GLU A 87 -1.80 7.87 21.93
N LEU A 88 -2.86 7.52 21.19
CA LEU A 88 -4.18 8.12 21.39
C LEU A 88 -4.75 7.82 22.80
N LYS A 89 -4.55 6.59 23.30
CA LYS A 89 -4.88 6.25 24.71
C LYS A 89 -4.17 7.18 25.68
N GLU A 90 -2.86 7.41 25.50
CA GLU A 90 -2.07 8.26 26.40
C GLU A 90 -2.56 9.71 26.39
N VAL A 91 -2.88 10.25 25.20
CA VAL A 91 -3.46 11.59 25.04
C VAL A 91 -4.79 11.69 25.78
N ILE A 92 -5.72 10.77 25.51
CA ILE A 92 -7.05 10.80 26.15
C ILE A 92 -6.94 10.61 27.66
N THR A 93 -6.07 9.71 28.14
CA THR A 93 -5.88 9.47 29.58
C THR A 93 -5.36 10.73 30.29
N ARG A 94 -4.38 11.40 29.70
CA ARG A 94 -3.82 12.66 30.24
C ARG A 94 -4.89 13.75 30.32
N ASP A 95 -5.66 13.93 29.23
CA ASP A 95 -6.63 15.03 29.13
C ASP A 95 -7.87 14.75 30.02
N LEU A 96 -8.31 13.49 30.14
CA LEU A 96 -9.37 13.11 31.08
C LEU A 96 -8.98 13.23 32.56
N ALA A 97 -7.70 13.21 32.90
CA ALA A 97 -7.24 13.37 34.27
C ALA A 97 -7.62 14.70 34.93
N GLU A 98 -7.99 15.70 34.12
CA GLU A 98 -8.54 16.98 34.62
C GLU A 98 -9.97 16.84 35.16
N TYR A 99 -10.73 15.84 34.70
CA TYR A 99 -12.15 15.63 35.01
C TYR A 99 -12.39 14.37 35.86
N VAL A 100 -11.52 13.37 35.74
CA VAL A 100 -11.71 12.07 36.39
C VAL A 100 -10.43 11.66 37.12
N THR A 101 -10.57 11.20 38.34
CA THR A 101 -9.42 10.72 39.13
C THR A 101 -8.97 9.35 38.60
N ASN A 102 -7.72 9.26 38.16
CA ASN A 102 -7.06 8.04 37.64
C ASN A 102 -7.88 7.35 36.52
N PRO A 103 -8.13 8.01 35.37
CA PRO A 103 -8.84 7.40 34.27
C PRO A 103 -8.02 6.24 33.66
N ASP A 104 -8.65 5.09 33.47
CA ASP A 104 -8.07 3.97 32.72
C ASP A 104 -8.79 3.84 31.38
N VAL A 105 -8.08 4.19 30.30
CA VAL A 105 -8.62 4.28 28.95
C VAL A 105 -8.12 3.11 28.08
N THR A 106 -9.00 2.56 27.28
CA THR A 106 -8.64 1.60 26.23
C THR A 106 -9.15 2.11 24.90
N VAL A 107 -8.27 2.17 23.89
CA VAL A 107 -8.62 2.52 22.52
C VAL A 107 -8.55 1.27 21.65
N ILE A 108 -9.63 0.98 20.95
CA ILE A 108 -9.76 -0.17 20.05
C ILE A 108 -10.12 0.35 18.66
N VAL A 109 -9.35 -0.04 17.63
CA VAL A 109 -9.72 0.19 16.24
C VAL A 109 -10.65 -0.95 15.82
N GLU A 110 -11.94 -0.67 15.74
CA GLU A 110 -12.98 -1.65 15.38
C GLU A 110 -13.01 -1.94 13.89
N MET A 111 -12.87 -0.89 13.07
CA MET A 111 -12.91 -0.98 11.63
C MET A 111 -11.91 -0.03 11.00
N ILE A 112 -11.12 -0.54 10.07
CA ILE A 112 -10.17 0.24 9.28
C ILE A 112 -10.91 0.80 8.07
N GLY A 113 -11.33 2.06 8.17
CA GLY A 113 -12.00 2.79 7.11
C GLY A 113 -11.07 3.70 6.29
N SER A 114 -9.87 3.94 6.79
CA SER A 114 -8.89 4.86 6.19
C SER A 114 -8.07 4.25 5.06
N LYS A 115 -7.94 2.92 5.01
CA LYS A 115 -7.06 2.21 4.07
C LYS A 115 -7.86 1.40 3.08
N HIS A 116 -7.97 1.91 1.84
CA HIS A 116 -8.64 1.24 0.74
C HIS A 116 -7.80 1.30 -0.52
N VAL A 117 -8.00 0.30 -1.39
CA VAL A 117 -7.66 0.35 -2.80
C VAL A 117 -8.95 0.28 -3.62
N TYR A 118 -8.92 0.79 -4.82
CA TYR A 118 -10.09 0.81 -5.70
C TYR A 118 -9.88 -0.18 -6.84
N VAL A 119 -10.89 -0.99 -7.13
CA VAL A 119 -10.86 -1.92 -8.27
C VAL A 119 -11.95 -1.51 -9.25
N LEU A 120 -11.57 -1.23 -10.49
CA LEU A 120 -12.43 -0.75 -11.55
C LEU A 120 -12.30 -1.61 -12.82
N GLY A 121 -13.31 -1.59 -13.65
CA GLY A 121 -13.34 -2.27 -14.96
C GLY A 121 -13.92 -3.67 -14.90
N GLU A 122 -13.39 -4.57 -15.70
CA GLU A 122 -13.95 -5.90 -15.95
C GLU A 122 -13.58 -6.90 -14.85
N VAL A 123 -14.21 -6.72 -13.68
CA VAL A 123 -14.15 -7.59 -12.50
C VAL A 123 -15.56 -7.94 -12.03
N ILE A 124 -15.70 -8.99 -11.23
CA ILE A 124 -17.02 -9.41 -10.73
C ILE A 124 -17.63 -8.34 -9.80
N ARG A 125 -16.83 -7.68 -8.97
CA ARG A 125 -17.26 -6.62 -8.05
C ARG A 125 -16.28 -5.46 -8.11
N SER A 126 -16.65 -4.38 -8.78
CA SER A 126 -15.89 -3.13 -8.76
C SER A 126 -16.21 -2.32 -7.50
N GLY A 127 -15.25 -1.54 -7.02
CA GLY A 127 -15.43 -0.65 -5.88
C GLY A 127 -14.22 -0.60 -4.94
N PRO A 128 -14.39 0.00 -3.76
CA PRO A 128 -13.37 0.03 -2.74
C PRO A 128 -13.19 -1.34 -2.10
N ILE A 129 -11.94 -1.75 -1.95
CA ILE A 129 -11.52 -2.97 -1.24
C ILE A 129 -10.69 -2.54 -0.04
N PRO A 130 -11.05 -2.95 1.19
CA PRO A 130 -10.21 -2.68 2.36
C PRO A 130 -8.80 -3.25 2.17
N LEU A 131 -7.79 -2.44 2.45
CA LEU A 131 -6.40 -2.84 2.30
C LEU A 131 -5.90 -3.53 3.57
N ALA A 132 -5.67 -4.83 3.49
CA ALA A 132 -5.00 -5.59 4.53
C ALA A 132 -3.47 -5.40 4.48
N LYS A 133 -2.79 -5.82 5.56
CA LYS A 133 -1.33 -5.83 5.61
C LYS A 133 -0.77 -6.69 4.48
N ASP A 134 0.27 -6.20 3.82
CA ASP A 134 1.03 -6.89 2.76
C ASP A 134 0.19 -7.37 1.56
N GLN A 135 -0.98 -6.75 1.35
CA GLN A 135 -1.88 -7.10 0.24
C GLN A 135 -1.29 -6.67 -1.10
N ARG A 136 -1.33 -7.60 -2.06
CA ARG A 136 -0.84 -7.39 -3.43
C ARG A 136 -2.00 -7.29 -4.43
N VAL A 137 -1.68 -6.96 -5.68
CA VAL A 137 -2.68 -6.80 -6.76
C VAL A 137 -3.57 -8.03 -6.89
N LEU A 138 -3.00 -9.22 -6.86
CA LEU A 138 -3.76 -10.47 -6.99
C LEU A 138 -4.73 -10.68 -5.83
N ASP A 139 -4.36 -10.29 -4.61
CA ASP A 139 -5.21 -10.42 -3.43
C ASP A 139 -6.42 -9.50 -3.53
N ALA A 140 -6.22 -8.26 -3.97
CA ALA A 140 -7.30 -7.31 -4.20
C ALA A 140 -8.24 -7.76 -5.33
N LEU A 141 -7.69 -8.29 -6.43
CA LEU A 141 -8.50 -8.86 -7.51
C LEU A 141 -9.31 -10.07 -7.03
N SER A 142 -8.72 -10.90 -6.17
CA SER A 142 -9.43 -12.03 -5.56
C SER A 142 -10.56 -11.57 -4.64
N ALA A 143 -10.34 -10.51 -3.84
CA ALA A 143 -11.36 -9.90 -2.99
C ALA A 143 -12.48 -9.25 -3.83
N ALA A 144 -12.17 -8.75 -5.03
CA ALA A 144 -13.15 -8.26 -6.02
C ALA A 144 -13.96 -9.40 -6.70
N GLY A 145 -13.70 -10.66 -6.33
CA GLY A 145 -14.35 -11.83 -6.92
C GLY A 145 -13.68 -12.36 -8.20
N GLY A 146 -12.53 -11.81 -8.56
CA GLY A 146 -11.79 -12.19 -9.76
C GLY A 146 -12.17 -11.39 -11.00
N PHE A 147 -11.67 -11.86 -12.12
CA PHE A 147 -11.87 -11.23 -13.44
C PHE A 147 -13.27 -11.49 -14.01
N GLY A 148 -13.81 -10.50 -14.65
CA GLY A 148 -15.03 -10.64 -15.47
C GLY A 148 -14.78 -11.45 -16.75
N PRO A 149 -15.85 -11.79 -17.47
CA PRO A 149 -15.79 -12.66 -18.65
C PRO A 149 -15.03 -12.04 -19.85
N PHE A 150 -14.95 -10.71 -19.92
CA PHE A 150 -14.31 -9.97 -21.02
C PHE A 150 -12.98 -9.34 -20.63
N ALA A 151 -12.48 -9.62 -19.41
CA ALA A 151 -11.28 -9.01 -18.87
C ALA A 151 -10.00 -9.29 -19.67
N ASP A 152 -9.28 -8.25 -20.09
CA ASP A 152 -7.93 -8.41 -20.59
C ASP A 152 -6.94 -8.55 -19.44
N LYS A 153 -6.69 -9.80 -19.07
CA LYS A 153 -5.80 -10.19 -17.95
C LYS A 153 -4.34 -9.83 -18.17
N LYS A 154 -3.95 -9.44 -19.41
CA LYS A 154 -2.57 -9.07 -19.76
C LYS A 154 -2.30 -7.59 -19.57
N ARG A 155 -3.35 -6.76 -19.55
CA ARG A 155 -3.24 -5.30 -19.54
C ARG A 155 -3.79 -4.66 -18.25
N VAL A 156 -3.83 -5.39 -17.14
CA VAL A 156 -4.22 -4.81 -15.85
C VAL A 156 -3.24 -3.71 -15.47
N LYS A 157 -3.78 -2.61 -14.95
CA LYS A 157 -3.01 -1.43 -14.54
C LYS A 157 -3.22 -1.13 -13.07
N VAL A 158 -2.18 -0.67 -12.41
CA VAL A 158 -2.26 -0.08 -11.07
C VAL A 158 -1.86 1.39 -11.19
N ILE A 159 -2.74 2.29 -10.85
CA ILE A 159 -2.51 3.73 -10.85
C ILE A 159 -2.27 4.14 -9.41
N ARG A 160 -1.10 4.67 -9.14
CA ARG A 160 -0.68 5.17 -7.83
C ARG A 160 -0.50 6.68 -7.86
N ARG A 161 -1.08 7.38 -6.90
CA ARG A 161 -0.82 8.81 -6.72
C ARG A 161 0.50 9.00 -6.01
N ALA A 162 1.37 9.79 -6.63
CA ALA A 162 2.64 10.22 -6.06
C ALA A 162 2.67 11.76 -5.98
N PRO A 163 3.53 12.38 -5.17
CA PRO A 163 3.63 13.83 -5.06
C PRO A 163 3.88 14.54 -6.42
N GLU A 164 4.53 13.85 -7.35
CA GLU A 164 4.90 14.35 -8.67
C GLU A 164 3.85 14.04 -9.75
N GLY A 165 2.72 13.40 -9.39
CA GLY A 165 1.67 12.99 -10.31
C GLY A 165 1.27 11.53 -10.17
N GLU A 166 0.52 11.02 -11.15
CA GLU A 166 0.09 9.62 -11.17
C GLU A 166 1.14 8.74 -11.85
N VAL A 167 1.43 7.59 -11.25
CA VAL A 167 2.33 6.58 -11.80
C VAL A 167 1.54 5.33 -12.15
N GLU A 168 1.67 4.88 -13.40
CA GLU A 168 1.03 3.66 -13.90
C GLU A 168 2.00 2.48 -13.85
N TYR A 169 1.58 1.39 -13.17
CA TYR A 169 2.25 0.10 -13.17
C TYR A 169 1.41 -0.92 -13.92
N ARG A 170 2.06 -1.88 -14.57
CA ARG A 170 1.37 -2.93 -15.32
C ARG A 170 1.48 -4.26 -14.58
N PHE A 171 0.34 -4.93 -14.47
CA PHE A 171 0.25 -6.29 -13.99
C PHE A 171 -0.26 -7.20 -15.11
N ASN A 172 0.51 -8.22 -15.46
CA ASN A 172 0.12 -9.22 -16.44
C ASN A 172 -0.13 -10.54 -15.71
N TYR A 173 -1.41 -10.84 -15.51
CA TYR A 173 -1.85 -12.03 -14.78
C TYR A 173 -1.37 -13.33 -15.45
N ASP A 174 -1.50 -13.44 -16.79
CA ASP A 174 -1.12 -14.64 -17.52
C ASP A 174 0.39 -14.91 -17.42
N ALA A 175 1.19 -13.85 -17.52
CA ALA A 175 2.64 -13.95 -17.35
C ALA A 175 3.03 -14.26 -15.89
N TYR A 176 2.31 -13.70 -14.93
CA TYR A 176 2.51 -13.97 -13.51
C TYR A 176 2.24 -15.44 -13.17
N VAL A 177 1.08 -15.98 -13.57
CA VAL A 177 0.71 -17.39 -13.34
C VAL A 177 1.66 -18.35 -14.05
N ALA A 178 2.17 -17.96 -15.22
CA ALA A 178 3.19 -18.73 -15.95
C ALA A 178 4.60 -18.63 -15.34
N GLY A 179 4.80 -17.91 -14.23
CA GLY A 179 6.09 -17.70 -13.58
C GLY A 179 7.07 -16.80 -14.34
N LYS A 180 6.60 -16.13 -15.42
CA LYS A 180 7.45 -15.29 -16.29
C LYS A 180 7.63 -13.87 -15.79
N ALA A 181 6.72 -13.37 -14.95
CA ALA A 181 6.72 -11.99 -14.45
C ALA A 181 6.30 -11.89 -12.98
N PRO A 182 6.99 -12.56 -12.03
CA PRO A 182 6.59 -12.59 -10.62
C PRO A 182 6.60 -11.20 -9.97
N GLY A 183 7.51 -10.31 -10.38
CA GLY A 183 7.63 -8.96 -9.85
C GLY A 183 6.49 -8.00 -10.25
N THR A 184 5.58 -8.40 -11.14
CA THR A 184 4.45 -7.53 -11.54
C THR A 184 3.29 -7.56 -10.52
N ASN A 185 3.25 -8.53 -9.60
CA ASN A 185 2.28 -8.57 -8.52
C ASN A 185 2.71 -7.64 -7.38
N LEU A 186 2.47 -6.34 -7.57
CA LEU A 186 2.92 -5.26 -6.70
C LEU A 186 2.28 -5.32 -5.33
N LEU A 187 3.03 -4.86 -4.32
CA LEU A 187 2.47 -4.52 -3.02
C LEU A 187 1.63 -3.24 -3.16
N LEU A 188 0.40 -3.29 -2.70
CA LEU A 188 -0.54 -2.19 -2.77
C LEU A 188 -0.33 -1.21 -1.62
N VAL A 189 -0.60 0.06 -1.88
CA VAL A 189 -0.65 1.10 -0.86
C VAL A 189 -2.04 1.76 -0.85
N PRO A 190 -2.44 2.38 0.28
CA PRO A 190 -3.72 3.07 0.35
C PRO A 190 -3.88 4.10 -0.78
N GLY A 191 -5.05 4.09 -1.44
CA GLY A 191 -5.35 4.99 -2.55
C GLY A 191 -4.97 4.46 -3.93
N ASP A 192 -4.31 3.30 -4.04
CA ASP A 192 -4.06 2.66 -5.34
C ASP A 192 -5.38 2.34 -6.06
N THR A 193 -5.39 2.53 -7.37
CA THR A 193 -6.52 2.16 -8.23
C THR A 193 -6.09 1.07 -9.21
N ILE A 194 -6.73 -0.09 -9.13
CA ILE A 194 -6.52 -1.22 -10.04
C ILE A 194 -7.57 -1.12 -11.15
N VAL A 195 -7.12 -1.04 -12.39
CA VAL A 195 -7.98 -0.97 -13.57
C VAL A 195 -7.81 -2.24 -14.38
N VAL A 196 -8.92 -2.97 -14.56
CA VAL A 196 -8.98 -4.17 -15.40
C VAL A 196 -9.71 -3.81 -16.70
N PRO A 197 -9.00 -3.65 -17.83
CA PRO A 197 -9.65 -3.36 -19.10
C PRO A 197 -10.39 -4.58 -19.66
N ASP A 198 -11.28 -4.30 -20.58
CA ASP A 198 -11.94 -5.24 -21.49
C ASP A 198 -11.11 -5.55 -22.74
#